data_4ca702ffa540e22b3304a722fde51338
#
_entry.id   4ca702ffa540e22b3304a722fde51338
#
_cell.length_a   1.000
_cell.length_b   1.000
_cell.length_c   1.000
_cell.angle_alpha   90.00
_cell.angle_beta   90.00
_cell.angle_gamma   90.00
#
_symmetry.space_group_name_H-M   'P 1'
#
loop_
_entity.id
_entity.type
_entity.pdbx_description
1 polymer ?
#
loop_
_entity_poly.entity_id
_entity_poly.type
_entity_poly.pdbx_seq_one_letter_code
_entity_poly.pdbx_strand_id
1 'polypeptide(L)'
;MRPRRSVLYMPAANTRAMDKARDLHCDGIIFDLEDAVAVASKEQARGNVVAQISAGGYGRRELIVRVNGLDTPWGRDDLSACAQLPIDALLFPKVSSRQYVEEIDELLRQYNPDMPIWVMIETPTALIDMEQFAGHPRVQVLVMGTSDLVQELRATHTTERHNLGYALQRSVTVARHFGKEILDGVHLDFRNTDSLLAVCEHGKALGFDGKTLIHPDQIGTANSVFGYSSSEEDHARAVIAAWQQAEAQGRGVAELDGQLIENLHVAAAERVIAYAEAQRQSD
;
A
#
# COMPACT_ATOMS: atom_id res chain seq x y z
N MET A 1 -11.05 8.69 3.02
CA MET A 1 -9.97 7.69 3.31
C MET A 1 -10.35 6.41 2.60
N ARG A 2 -9.40 5.69 1.99
CA ARG A 2 -9.66 4.42 1.29
C ARG A 2 -8.88 3.32 2.03
N PRO A 3 -9.52 2.20 2.43
CA PRO A 3 -8.81 1.08 3.04
C PRO A 3 -7.81 0.46 2.06
N ARG A 4 -6.64 0.09 2.55
CA ARG A 4 -5.58 -0.61 1.81
C ARG A 4 -4.98 -1.75 2.65
N ARG A 5 -5.83 -2.45 3.41
CA ARG A 5 -5.44 -3.56 4.31
C ARG A 5 -4.70 -4.66 3.56
N SER A 6 -5.20 -4.99 2.38
CA SER A 6 -4.70 -6.06 1.51
C SER A 6 -4.63 -5.58 0.06
N VAL A 7 -3.43 -5.56 -0.51
CA VAL A 7 -3.21 -5.19 -1.90
C VAL A 7 -2.51 -6.35 -2.61
N LEU A 8 -3.24 -7.03 -3.50
CA LEU A 8 -2.79 -8.29 -4.10
C LEU A 8 -2.07 -8.07 -5.42
N TYR A 9 -0.84 -8.57 -5.53
CA TYR A 9 -0.15 -8.67 -6.81
C TYR A 9 -0.80 -9.71 -7.71
N MET A 10 -1.02 -9.34 -8.96
CA MET A 10 -1.65 -10.16 -9.98
C MET A 10 -0.77 -10.20 -11.24
N PRO A 11 -0.12 -11.33 -11.55
CA PRO A 11 0.71 -11.44 -12.75
C PRO A 11 -0.07 -11.14 -14.03
N ALA A 12 0.32 -10.15 -14.80
CA ALA A 12 -0.37 -9.70 -16.01
C ALA A 12 -0.31 -10.72 -17.16
N ALA A 13 0.60 -11.69 -17.08
CA ALA A 13 0.63 -12.82 -18.00
C ALA A 13 -0.49 -13.87 -17.75
N ASN A 14 -1.19 -13.80 -16.58
CA ASN A 14 -2.19 -14.78 -16.18
C ASN A 14 -3.62 -14.19 -16.22
N THR A 15 -4.25 -14.21 -17.37
CA THR A 15 -5.60 -13.69 -17.57
C THR A 15 -6.65 -14.38 -16.70
N ARG A 16 -6.52 -15.68 -16.43
CA ARG A 16 -7.41 -16.42 -15.53
C ARG A 16 -7.33 -15.92 -14.09
N ALA A 17 -6.14 -15.58 -13.63
CA ALA A 17 -5.95 -15.04 -12.29
C ALA A 17 -6.55 -13.61 -12.20
N MET A 18 -6.37 -12.80 -13.25
CA MET A 18 -7.01 -11.48 -13.34
C MET A 18 -8.54 -11.56 -13.33
N ASP A 19 -9.13 -12.55 -14.05
CA ASP A 19 -10.58 -12.79 -14.01
C ASP A 19 -11.06 -13.16 -12.60
N LYS A 20 -10.39 -14.08 -11.93
CA LYS A 20 -10.72 -14.48 -10.55
C LYS A 20 -10.57 -13.34 -9.54
N ALA A 21 -9.69 -12.38 -9.79
CA ALA A 21 -9.47 -11.26 -8.90
C ALA A 21 -10.72 -10.36 -8.75
N ARG A 22 -11.68 -10.45 -9.67
CA ARG A 22 -12.97 -9.73 -9.57
C ARG A 22 -13.82 -10.17 -8.38
N ASP A 23 -13.62 -11.40 -7.89
CA ASP A 23 -14.39 -11.99 -6.78
C ASP A 23 -13.63 -11.99 -5.44
N LEU A 24 -12.37 -11.54 -5.42
CA LEU A 24 -11.55 -11.54 -4.21
C LEU A 24 -11.89 -10.34 -3.30
N HIS A 25 -11.92 -10.55 -2.00
CA HIS A 25 -12.20 -9.51 -0.99
C HIS A 25 -10.94 -8.74 -0.56
N CYS A 26 -10.06 -8.40 -1.52
CA CYS A 26 -8.93 -7.51 -1.26
C CYS A 26 -9.32 -6.05 -1.53
N ASP A 27 -8.64 -5.12 -0.86
CA ASP A 27 -8.90 -3.69 -1.01
C ASP A 27 -8.32 -3.13 -2.32
N GLY A 28 -7.19 -3.70 -2.78
CA GLY A 28 -6.55 -3.31 -4.03
C GLY A 28 -5.94 -4.48 -4.80
N ILE A 29 -5.73 -4.25 -6.10
CA ILE A 29 -5.07 -5.18 -7.02
C ILE A 29 -3.95 -4.43 -7.73
N ILE A 30 -2.74 -5.00 -7.68
CA ILE A 30 -1.60 -4.54 -8.48
C ILE A 30 -1.45 -5.49 -9.66
N PHE A 31 -1.86 -5.06 -10.85
CA PHE A 31 -1.54 -5.78 -12.09
C PHE A 31 -0.05 -5.61 -12.40
N ASP A 32 0.68 -6.70 -12.37
CA ASP A 32 2.13 -6.67 -12.43
C ASP A 32 2.65 -6.93 -13.83
N LEU A 33 3.30 -5.93 -14.44
CA LEU A 33 4.00 -6.02 -15.71
C LEU A 33 5.51 -6.24 -15.54
N GLU A 34 6.01 -6.16 -14.30
CA GLU A 34 7.44 -6.21 -14.01
C GLU A 34 7.88 -7.65 -13.67
N ASP A 35 8.32 -7.94 -12.46
CA ASP A 35 9.01 -9.18 -12.09
C ASP A 35 8.20 -10.45 -12.33
N ALA A 36 6.89 -10.40 -12.19
CA ALA A 36 6.02 -11.58 -12.41
C ALA A 36 5.80 -11.90 -13.89
N VAL A 37 6.44 -11.17 -14.82
CA VAL A 37 6.27 -11.37 -16.28
C VAL A 37 7.62 -11.62 -16.94
N ALA A 38 7.74 -12.77 -17.63
CA ALA A 38 8.93 -13.08 -18.41
C ALA A 38 9.16 -12.05 -19.53
N VAL A 39 10.42 -11.77 -19.83
CA VAL A 39 10.85 -10.79 -20.85
C VAL A 39 10.12 -10.97 -22.19
N ALA A 40 10.04 -12.19 -22.68
CA ALA A 40 9.36 -12.50 -23.96
C ALA A 40 7.84 -12.28 -23.94
N SER A 41 7.23 -12.07 -22.76
CA SER A 41 5.79 -11.92 -22.58
C SER A 41 5.36 -10.50 -22.19
N LYS A 42 6.28 -9.56 -22.08
CA LYS A 42 6.02 -8.19 -21.60
C LYS A 42 4.95 -7.47 -22.43
N GLU A 43 5.06 -7.48 -23.73
CA GLU A 43 4.10 -6.82 -24.64
C GLU A 43 2.72 -7.48 -24.58
N GLN A 44 2.67 -8.82 -24.55
CA GLN A 44 1.41 -9.54 -24.41
C GLN A 44 0.76 -9.26 -23.05
N ALA A 45 1.54 -9.23 -21.97
CA ALA A 45 1.05 -8.92 -20.63
C ALA A 45 0.44 -7.50 -20.56
N ARG A 46 1.08 -6.50 -21.18
CA ARG A 46 0.52 -5.15 -21.34
C ARG A 46 -0.84 -5.19 -22.05
N GLY A 47 -0.93 -5.91 -23.18
CA GLY A 47 -2.19 -6.10 -23.90
C GLY A 47 -3.28 -6.76 -23.05
N ASN A 48 -2.90 -7.76 -22.23
CA ASN A 48 -3.81 -8.41 -21.29
C ASN A 48 -4.35 -7.44 -20.25
N VAL A 49 -3.49 -6.61 -19.63
CA VAL A 49 -3.90 -5.60 -18.65
C VAL A 49 -4.87 -4.61 -19.27
N VAL A 50 -4.56 -4.07 -20.45
CA VAL A 50 -5.45 -3.17 -21.17
C VAL A 50 -6.83 -3.81 -21.40
N ALA A 51 -6.87 -5.04 -21.89
CA ALA A 51 -8.12 -5.75 -22.16
C ALA A 51 -8.92 -6.01 -20.87
N GLN A 52 -8.27 -6.50 -19.82
CA GLN A 52 -8.91 -6.87 -18.56
C GLN A 52 -9.46 -5.66 -17.79
N ILE A 53 -8.71 -4.57 -17.73
CA ILE A 53 -9.16 -3.35 -17.07
C ILE A 53 -10.30 -2.69 -17.85
N SER A 54 -10.19 -2.65 -19.21
CA SER A 54 -11.26 -2.10 -20.06
C SER A 54 -12.56 -2.91 -19.98
N ALA A 55 -12.46 -4.22 -19.74
CA ALA A 55 -13.64 -5.07 -19.51
C ALA A 55 -14.32 -4.79 -18.16
N GLY A 56 -13.62 -4.21 -17.20
CA GLY A 56 -14.14 -3.83 -15.88
C GLY A 56 -14.51 -5.02 -15.00
N GLY A 57 -15.43 -4.78 -14.06
CA GLY A 57 -15.95 -5.82 -13.16
C GLY A 57 -15.18 -5.98 -11.85
N TYR A 58 -14.21 -5.13 -11.56
CA TYR A 58 -13.41 -5.19 -10.31
C TYR A 58 -14.08 -4.51 -9.10
N GLY A 59 -15.31 -3.98 -9.27
CA GLY A 59 -16.07 -3.37 -8.19
C GLY A 59 -15.38 -2.14 -7.59
N ARG A 60 -15.25 -2.11 -6.27
CA ARG A 60 -14.65 -0.99 -5.53
C ARG A 60 -13.14 -1.12 -5.28
N ARG A 61 -12.53 -2.21 -5.72
CA ARG A 61 -11.10 -2.45 -5.52
C ARG A 61 -10.29 -1.33 -6.15
N GLU A 62 -9.24 -0.91 -5.48
CA GLU A 62 -8.26 0.01 -6.04
C GLU A 62 -7.46 -0.74 -7.11
N LEU A 63 -7.41 -0.19 -8.32
CA LEU A 63 -6.71 -0.81 -9.45
C LEU A 63 -5.40 -0.09 -9.69
N ILE A 64 -4.32 -0.79 -9.51
CA ILE A 64 -2.97 -0.28 -9.69
C ILE A 64 -2.28 -1.13 -10.77
N VAL A 65 -1.46 -0.52 -11.61
CA VAL A 65 -0.58 -1.25 -12.52
C VAL A 65 0.86 -0.99 -12.13
N ARG A 66 1.61 -2.05 -11.78
CA ARG A 66 3.06 -1.96 -11.67
C ARG A 66 3.66 -2.07 -13.06
N VAL A 67 4.21 -0.95 -13.52
CA VAL A 67 4.88 -0.86 -14.82
C VAL A 67 6.35 -1.27 -14.71
N ASN A 68 6.99 -1.52 -15.83
CA ASN A 68 8.44 -1.66 -15.87
C ASN A 68 9.13 -0.31 -15.65
N GLY A 69 10.36 -0.30 -15.13
CA GLY A 69 11.14 0.92 -14.97
C GLY A 69 11.35 1.67 -16.30
N LEU A 70 11.41 3.00 -16.25
CA LEU A 70 11.57 3.84 -17.45
C LEU A 70 12.91 3.64 -18.16
N ASP A 71 13.89 3.08 -17.47
CA ASP A 71 15.20 2.66 -17.98
C ASP A 71 15.17 1.34 -18.76
N THR A 72 14.03 0.64 -18.75
CA THR A 72 13.82 -0.58 -19.52
C THR A 72 13.20 -0.29 -20.89
N PRO A 73 13.30 -1.23 -21.86
CA PRO A 73 12.65 -1.06 -23.16
C PRO A 73 11.12 -0.99 -23.12
N TRP A 74 10.49 -1.40 -22.02
CA TRP A 74 9.02 -1.50 -21.89
C TRP A 74 8.38 -0.35 -21.07
N GLY A 75 9.14 0.28 -20.18
CA GLY A 75 8.59 1.18 -19.17
C GLY A 75 7.78 2.36 -19.73
N ARG A 76 8.28 3.02 -20.77
CA ARG A 76 7.58 4.14 -21.40
C ARG A 76 6.30 3.71 -22.10
N ASP A 77 6.32 2.56 -22.77
CA ASP A 77 5.15 1.99 -23.43
C ASP A 77 4.10 1.51 -22.42
N ASP A 78 4.53 0.92 -21.30
CA ASP A 78 3.64 0.51 -20.21
C ASP A 78 2.95 1.73 -19.60
N LEU A 79 3.72 2.79 -19.28
CA LEU A 79 3.19 4.03 -18.75
C LEU A 79 2.14 4.63 -19.70
N SER A 80 2.48 4.79 -20.99
CA SER A 80 1.59 5.43 -21.96
C SER A 80 0.30 4.67 -22.19
N ALA A 81 0.37 3.32 -22.21
CA ALA A 81 -0.80 2.46 -22.39
C ALA A 81 -1.67 2.43 -21.13
N CYS A 82 -1.07 2.35 -19.94
CA CYS A 82 -1.80 2.16 -18.70
C CYS A 82 -2.34 3.49 -18.12
N ALA A 83 -1.67 4.61 -18.33
CA ALA A 83 -2.13 5.91 -17.83
C ALA A 83 -3.48 6.35 -18.40
N GLN A 84 -3.91 5.78 -19.53
CA GLN A 84 -5.19 6.09 -20.19
C GLN A 84 -6.34 5.15 -19.73
N LEU A 85 -6.04 4.16 -18.91
CA LEU A 85 -7.04 3.21 -18.39
C LEU A 85 -7.78 3.78 -17.17
N PRO A 86 -8.96 3.28 -16.86
CA PRO A 86 -9.69 3.62 -15.63
C PRO A 86 -9.07 2.90 -14.42
N ILE A 87 -7.85 3.29 -14.07
CA ILE A 87 -7.09 2.82 -12.91
C ILE A 87 -6.90 3.94 -11.90
N ASP A 88 -6.60 3.55 -10.66
CA ASP A 88 -6.44 4.49 -9.55
C ASP A 88 -5.00 4.98 -9.39
N ALA A 89 -3.99 4.21 -9.83
CA ALA A 89 -2.58 4.61 -9.75
C ALA A 89 -1.67 3.77 -10.66
N LEU A 90 -0.47 4.31 -10.92
CA LEU A 90 0.66 3.56 -11.46
C LEU A 90 1.72 3.37 -10.37
N LEU A 91 2.22 2.15 -10.22
CA LEU A 91 3.28 1.78 -9.30
C LEU A 91 4.60 1.63 -10.07
N PHE A 92 5.60 2.40 -9.66
CA PHE A 92 6.92 2.41 -10.29
C PHE A 92 7.94 1.66 -9.43
N PRO A 93 8.65 0.68 -10.02
CA PRO A 93 9.73 -0.04 -9.34
C PRO A 93 11.01 0.83 -9.30
N LYS A 94 11.89 0.48 -8.38
CA LYS A 94 13.29 0.97 -8.28
C LYS A 94 13.44 2.49 -8.31
N VAL A 95 12.43 3.21 -7.79
CA VAL A 95 12.49 4.66 -7.66
C VAL A 95 13.58 5.03 -6.66
N SER A 96 14.58 5.81 -7.09
CA SER A 96 15.76 6.10 -6.27
C SER A 96 16.12 7.58 -6.22
N SER A 97 15.39 8.46 -6.91
CA SER A 97 15.71 9.88 -6.93
C SER A 97 14.49 10.75 -7.21
N ARG A 98 14.60 12.01 -6.81
CA ARG A 98 13.63 13.05 -7.17
C ARG A 98 13.52 13.24 -8.69
N GLN A 99 14.64 13.27 -9.38
CA GLN A 99 14.67 13.45 -10.84
C GLN A 99 13.88 12.35 -11.57
N TYR A 100 13.96 11.12 -11.08
CA TYR A 100 13.18 10.00 -11.67
C TYR A 100 11.67 10.19 -11.48
N VAL A 101 11.24 10.67 -10.31
CA VAL A 101 9.81 10.99 -10.07
C VAL A 101 9.35 12.17 -10.90
N GLU A 102 10.19 13.19 -11.10
CA GLU A 102 9.91 14.33 -11.98
C GLU A 102 9.78 13.88 -13.44
N GLU A 103 10.62 12.95 -13.92
CA GLU A 103 10.49 12.36 -15.26
C GLU A 103 9.17 11.60 -15.44
N ILE A 104 8.79 10.80 -14.44
CA ILE A 104 7.49 10.11 -14.43
C ILE A 104 6.35 11.14 -14.51
N ASP A 105 6.42 12.20 -13.70
CA ASP A 105 5.40 13.25 -13.66
C ASP A 105 5.26 13.97 -15.01
N GLU A 106 6.36 14.31 -15.65
CA GLU A 106 6.37 14.95 -16.97
C GLU A 106 5.72 14.05 -18.05
N LEU A 107 6.01 12.76 -18.03
CA LEU A 107 5.40 11.80 -18.95
C LEU A 107 3.89 11.65 -18.66
N LEU A 108 3.50 11.51 -17.40
CA LEU A 108 2.10 11.37 -17.03
C LEU A 108 1.24 12.58 -17.39
N ARG A 109 1.80 13.79 -17.36
CA ARG A 109 1.08 15.01 -17.80
C ARG A 109 0.59 14.94 -19.24
N GLN A 110 1.24 14.15 -20.09
CA GLN A 110 0.86 13.99 -21.49
C GLN A 110 -0.37 13.08 -21.68
N TYR A 111 -0.63 12.17 -20.74
CA TYR A 111 -1.67 11.14 -20.84
C TYR A 111 -2.78 11.32 -19.81
N ASN A 112 -2.40 11.52 -18.55
CA ASN A 112 -3.31 11.71 -17.44
C ASN A 112 -2.65 12.58 -16.36
N PRO A 113 -2.92 13.90 -16.34
CA PRO A 113 -2.29 14.84 -15.42
C PRO A 113 -2.64 14.60 -13.96
N ASP A 114 -3.69 13.84 -13.67
CA ASP A 114 -4.16 13.56 -12.31
C ASP A 114 -3.80 12.15 -11.81
N MET A 115 -3.14 11.32 -12.63
CA MET A 115 -2.77 9.94 -12.27
C MET A 115 -1.86 9.91 -11.04
N PRO A 116 -2.26 9.26 -9.95
CA PRO A 116 -1.41 9.07 -8.79
C PRO A 116 -0.20 8.19 -9.09
N ILE A 117 0.92 8.50 -8.41
CA ILE A 117 2.14 7.71 -8.43
C ILE A 117 2.25 6.94 -7.12
N TRP A 118 2.43 5.63 -7.22
CA TRP A 118 2.93 4.80 -6.14
C TRP A 118 4.39 4.46 -6.42
N VAL A 119 5.22 4.36 -5.38
CA VAL A 119 6.65 4.10 -5.53
C VAL A 119 7.09 2.91 -4.70
N MET A 120 7.90 2.02 -5.31
CA MET A 120 8.55 0.93 -4.59
C MET A 120 9.77 1.44 -3.84
N ILE A 121 9.88 1.05 -2.57
CA ILE A 121 11.08 1.24 -1.73
C ILE A 121 11.76 -0.11 -1.60
N GLU A 122 12.71 -0.38 -2.49
CA GLU A 122 13.27 -1.72 -2.68
C GLU A 122 14.78 -1.72 -2.97
N THR A 123 15.41 -0.55 -2.93
CA THR A 123 16.86 -0.42 -3.07
C THR A 123 17.46 0.36 -1.90
N PRO A 124 18.75 0.12 -1.54
CA PRO A 124 19.44 0.93 -0.55
C PRO A 124 19.45 2.43 -0.87
N THR A 125 19.58 2.79 -2.16
CA THR A 125 19.54 4.18 -2.61
C THR A 125 18.17 4.80 -2.34
N ALA A 126 17.08 4.12 -2.71
CA ALA A 126 15.72 4.58 -2.40
C ALA A 126 15.54 4.82 -0.90
N LEU A 127 16.07 3.91 -0.07
CA LEU A 127 15.95 4.00 1.38
C LEU A 127 16.73 5.21 1.96
N ILE A 128 17.88 5.55 1.39
CA ILE A 128 18.70 6.70 1.82
C ILE A 128 18.08 8.02 1.35
N ASP A 129 17.63 8.09 0.08
CA ASP A 129 17.21 9.31 -0.59
C ASP A 129 15.68 9.53 -0.60
N MET A 130 14.93 8.74 0.16
CA MET A 130 13.47 8.71 0.18
C MET A 130 12.84 10.10 0.39
N GLU A 131 13.41 10.94 1.27
CA GLU A 131 12.89 12.28 1.54
C GLU A 131 12.93 13.20 0.31
N GLN A 132 13.80 12.92 -0.65
CA GLN A 132 13.93 13.75 -1.85
C GLN A 132 12.73 13.59 -2.79
N PHE A 133 12.04 12.45 -2.76
CA PHE A 133 10.95 12.15 -3.68
C PHE A 133 9.60 11.82 -3.00
N ALA A 134 9.59 11.31 -1.79
CA ALA A 134 8.34 10.94 -1.11
C ALA A 134 7.39 12.14 -0.91
N GLY A 135 7.93 13.34 -0.76
CA GLY A 135 7.17 14.59 -0.64
C GLY A 135 6.56 15.10 -1.95
N HIS A 136 6.85 14.48 -3.11
CA HIS A 136 6.29 14.92 -4.38
C HIS A 136 4.74 14.86 -4.33
N PRO A 137 4.02 15.90 -4.83
CA PRO A 137 2.56 15.98 -4.68
C PRO A 137 1.82 14.78 -5.29
N ARG A 138 2.32 14.24 -6.38
CA ARG A 138 1.71 13.10 -7.09
C ARG A 138 2.01 11.76 -6.45
N VAL A 139 3.08 11.64 -5.65
CA VAL A 139 3.36 10.42 -4.87
C VAL A 139 2.32 10.30 -3.76
N GLN A 140 1.56 9.22 -3.76
CA GLN A 140 0.50 8.98 -2.77
C GLN A 140 0.84 7.84 -1.81
N VAL A 141 1.42 6.76 -2.32
CA VAL A 141 1.69 5.55 -1.53
C VAL A 141 3.13 5.09 -1.74
N LEU A 142 3.78 4.74 -0.65
CA LEU A 142 5.05 4.02 -0.65
C LEU A 142 4.78 2.53 -0.47
N VAL A 143 5.49 1.69 -1.21
CA VAL A 143 5.33 0.23 -1.16
C VAL A 143 6.68 -0.41 -0.87
N MET A 144 6.78 -1.18 0.21
CA MET A 144 8.02 -1.89 0.51
C MET A 144 8.25 -3.05 -0.43
N GLY A 145 9.36 -3.04 -1.16
CA GLY A 145 9.85 -4.17 -1.95
C GLY A 145 10.89 -4.97 -1.17
N THR A 146 10.44 -5.71 -0.15
CA THR A 146 11.33 -6.37 0.82
C THR A 146 12.18 -7.48 0.21
N SER A 147 11.75 -8.11 -0.89
CA SER A 147 12.54 -9.16 -1.56
C SER A 147 13.78 -8.58 -2.23
N ASP A 148 13.62 -7.55 -3.06
CA ASP A 148 14.73 -6.86 -3.71
C ASP A 148 15.64 -6.18 -2.68
N LEU A 149 15.06 -5.54 -1.68
CA LEU A 149 15.83 -4.89 -0.63
C LEU A 149 16.73 -5.87 0.13
N VAL A 150 16.24 -7.06 0.48
CA VAL A 150 17.06 -8.12 1.12
C VAL A 150 18.21 -8.54 0.20
N GLN A 151 17.94 -8.71 -1.09
CA GLN A 151 18.96 -9.08 -2.07
C GLN A 151 20.02 -7.97 -2.20
N GLU A 152 19.61 -6.73 -2.38
CA GLU A 152 20.50 -5.56 -2.54
C GLU A 152 21.34 -5.31 -1.28
N LEU A 153 20.78 -5.51 -0.10
CA LEU A 153 21.51 -5.45 1.17
C LEU A 153 22.41 -6.67 1.41
N ARG A 154 22.36 -7.70 0.53
CA ARG A 154 23.03 -9.00 0.74
C ARG A 154 22.67 -9.64 2.08
N ALA A 155 21.44 -9.40 2.52
CA ALA A 155 20.90 -9.92 3.77
C ALA A 155 20.19 -11.27 3.54
N THR A 156 19.59 -11.82 4.59
CA THR A 156 18.83 -13.07 4.54
C THR A 156 17.41 -12.81 5.00
N HIS A 157 16.42 -13.44 4.38
CA HIS A 157 15.05 -13.43 4.89
C HIS A 157 14.98 -14.13 6.24
N THR A 158 14.39 -13.45 7.23
CA THR A 158 14.12 -14.00 8.56
C THR A 158 12.65 -13.78 8.92
N THR A 159 12.07 -14.65 9.71
CA THR A 159 10.66 -14.56 10.11
C THR A 159 10.39 -13.27 10.90
N GLU A 160 11.28 -12.93 11.81
CA GLU A 160 11.16 -11.75 12.69
C GLU A 160 11.53 -10.44 12.01
N ARG A 161 12.18 -10.49 10.84
CA ARG A 161 12.59 -9.33 10.02
C ARG A 161 13.44 -8.29 10.78
N HIS A 162 14.15 -8.67 11.85
CA HIS A 162 14.98 -7.75 12.64
C HIS A 162 16.03 -7.03 11.80
N ASN A 163 16.60 -7.73 10.82
CA ASN A 163 17.57 -7.19 9.88
C ASN A 163 17.00 -6.11 8.94
N LEU A 164 15.67 -6.05 8.78
CA LEU A 164 14.99 -5.01 8.04
C LEU A 164 14.43 -3.88 8.94
N GLY A 165 14.60 -3.96 10.26
CA GLY A 165 13.98 -3.04 11.22
C GLY A 165 14.23 -1.57 10.89
N TYR A 166 15.48 -1.20 10.56
CA TYR A 166 15.81 0.16 10.14
C TYR A 166 15.03 0.57 8.86
N ALA A 167 15.05 -0.29 7.84
CA ALA A 167 14.41 0.00 6.56
C ALA A 167 12.90 0.20 6.72
N LEU A 168 12.24 -0.69 7.45
CA LEU A 168 10.81 -0.64 7.69
C LEU A 168 10.42 0.62 8.50
N GLN A 169 11.11 0.87 9.63
CA GLN A 169 10.79 1.99 10.50
C GLN A 169 11.10 3.34 9.85
N ARG A 170 12.22 3.46 9.13
CA ARG A 170 12.56 4.65 8.36
C ARG A 170 11.49 4.96 7.33
N SER A 171 11.05 3.96 6.58
CA SER A 171 10.05 4.13 5.51
C SER A 171 8.71 4.62 6.08
N VAL A 172 8.25 4.06 7.18
CA VAL A 172 7.06 4.55 7.89
C VAL A 172 7.24 5.99 8.36
N THR A 173 8.40 6.32 8.95
CA THR A 173 8.69 7.68 9.44
C THR A 173 8.62 8.71 8.31
N VAL A 174 9.23 8.42 7.16
CA VAL A 174 9.22 9.31 5.99
C VAL A 174 7.80 9.42 5.40
N ALA A 175 7.07 8.31 5.28
CA ALA A 175 5.69 8.33 4.82
C ALA A 175 4.83 9.27 5.70
N ARG A 176 4.94 9.14 7.02
CA ARG A 176 4.16 10.00 7.96
C ARG A 176 4.60 11.45 7.92
N HIS A 177 5.89 11.74 7.74
CA HIS A 177 6.40 13.11 7.61
C HIS A 177 5.75 13.84 6.43
N PHE A 178 5.57 13.15 5.30
CA PHE A 178 4.95 13.73 4.11
C PHE A 178 3.44 13.43 3.98
N GLY A 179 2.81 12.86 4.99
CA GLY A 179 1.38 12.52 4.96
C GLY A 179 1.01 11.47 3.91
N LYS A 180 1.94 10.56 3.59
CA LYS A 180 1.73 9.48 2.63
C LYS A 180 1.28 8.20 3.33
N GLU A 181 0.58 7.34 2.58
CA GLU A 181 0.32 5.97 3.01
C GLU A 181 1.49 5.06 2.65
N ILE A 182 1.62 3.96 3.37
CA ILE A 182 2.71 3.00 3.17
C ILE A 182 2.24 1.57 3.37
N LEU A 183 2.58 0.70 2.42
CA LEU A 183 2.27 -0.72 2.46
C LEU A 183 3.51 -1.54 2.78
N ASP A 184 3.36 -2.48 3.72
CA ASP A 184 4.38 -3.48 4.03
C ASP A 184 4.60 -4.42 2.85
N GLY A 185 5.81 -4.97 2.73
CA GLY A 185 6.21 -5.87 1.65
C GLY A 185 5.61 -7.26 1.75
N VAL A 186 5.74 -8.03 0.70
CA VAL A 186 5.18 -9.38 0.57
C VAL A 186 5.71 -10.37 1.61
N HIS A 187 4.91 -11.40 1.92
CA HIS A 187 5.31 -12.56 2.69
C HIS A 187 5.38 -13.78 1.76
N LEU A 188 6.59 -14.34 1.59
CA LEU A 188 6.86 -15.35 0.56
C LEU A 188 6.31 -16.75 0.93
N ASP A 189 6.32 -17.09 2.22
CA ASP A 189 5.75 -18.38 2.69
C ASP A 189 4.22 -18.30 2.81
N PHE A 190 3.54 -18.23 1.67
CA PHE A 190 2.10 -18.03 1.61
C PHE A 190 1.26 -19.19 2.20
N ARG A 191 1.88 -20.35 2.47
CA ARG A 191 1.23 -21.51 3.10
C ARG A 191 1.27 -21.48 4.62
N ASN A 192 2.10 -20.66 5.20
CA ASN A 192 2.30 -20.56 6.64
C ASN A 192 1.50 -19.38 7.20
N THR A 193 0.27 -19.67 7.62
CA THR A 193 -0.65 -18.65 8.14
C THR A 193 -0.16 -18.00 9.43
N ASP A 194 0.50 -18.77 10.31
CA ASP A 194 0.98 -18.26 11.60
C ASP A 194 2.13 -17.25 11.38
N SER A 195 3.06 -17.55 10.47
CA SER A 195 4.13 -16.61 10.14
C SER A 195 3.59 -15.38 9.41
N LEU A 196 2.57 -15.53 8.56
CA LEU A 196 1.89 -14.39 7.93
C LEU A 196 1.23 -13.48 8.98
N LEU A 197 0.52 -14.08 9.95
CA LEU A 197 -0.11 -13.33 11.04
C LEU A 197 0.92 -12.51 11.81
N ALA A 198 2.01 -13.14 12.26
CA ALA A 198 3.08 -12.46 12.99
C ALA A 198 3.70 -11.29 12.19
N VAL A 199 3.90 -11.49 10.87
CA VAL A 199 4.43 -10.43 9.99
C VAL A 199 3.43 -9.29 9.81
N CYS A 200 2.13 -9.58 9.68
CA CYS A 200 1.09 -8.55 9.60
C CYS A 200 1.00 -7.75 10.91
N GLU A 201 0.98 -8.42 12.07
CA GLU A 201 0.97 -7.77 13.39
C GLU A 201 2.20 -6.88 13.60
N HIS A 202 3.38 -7.36 13.24
CA HIS A 202 4.59 -6.57 13.28
C HIS A 202 4.49 -5.33 12.36
N GLY A 203 3.97 -5.49 11.13
CA GLY A 203 3.76 -4.38 10.21
C GLY A 203 2.79 -3.33 10.78
N LYS A 204 1.64 -3.77 11.33
CA LYS A 204 0.67 -2.87 11.99
C LYS A 204 1.31 -2.14 13.18
N ALA A 205 2.08 -2.85 14.01
CA ALA A 205 2.78 -2.26 15.16
C ALA A 205 3.82 -1.20 14.75
N LEU A 206 4.48 -1.36 13.60
CA LEU A 206 5.39 -0.36 13.04
C LEU A 206 4.66 0.85 12.45
N GLY A 207 3.35 0.74 12.18
CA GLY A 207 2.53 1.82 11.63
C GLY A 207 2.29 1.74 10.12
N PHE A 208 2.43 0.58 9.48
CA PHE A 208 1.98 0.37 8.11
C PHE A 208 0.46 0.41 7.99
N ASP A 209 -0.06 0.91 6.86
CA ASP A 209 -1.49 1.00 6.59
C ASP A 209 -2.09 -0.31 6.08
N GLY A 210 -1.25 -1.20 5.59
CA GLY A 210 -1.61 -2.50 5.05
C GLY A 210 -0.41 -3.23 4.50
N LYS A 211 -0.69 -4.24 3.67
CA LYS A 211 0.34 -5.15 3.15
C LYS A 211 0.10 -5.52 1.70
N THR A 212 1.17 -5.62 0.93
CA THR A 212 1.11 -6.28 -0.37
C THR A 212 1.16 -7.80 -0.23
N LEU A 213 0.40 -8.49 -1.05
CA LEU A 213 0.17 -9.93 -0.99
C LEU A 213 0.49 -10.59 -2.33
N ILE A 214 0.85 -11.88 -2.31
CA ILE A 214 1.16 -12.68 -3.50
C ILE A 214 0.21 -13.87 -3.70
N HIS A 215 -0.68 -14.13 -2.74
CA HIS A 215 -1.62 -15.25 -2.82
C HIS A 215 -2.98 -14.85 -2.21
N PRO A 216 -4.12 -15.29 -2.81
CA PRO A 216 -5.45 -14.98 -2.28
C PRO A 216 -5.68 -15.43 -0.84
N ASP A 217 -5.09 -16.54 -0.41
CA ASP A 217 -5.24 -17.07 0.97
C ASP A 217 -4.67 -16.12 2.04
N GLN A 218 -3.85 -15.14 1.65
CA GLN A 218 -3.29 -14.14 2.56
C GLN A 218 -4.27 -13.00 2.87
N ILE A 219 -5.32 -12.82 2.05
CA ILE A 219 -6.23 -11.67 2.13
C ILE A 219 -6.95 -11.61 3.48
N GLY A 220 -7.50 -12.73 3.93
CA GLY A 220 -8.26 -12.79 5.19
C GLY A 220 -7.44 -12.34 6.39
N THR A 221 -6.20 -12.82 6.52
CA THR A 221 -5.29 -12.44 7.59
C THR A 221 -4.91 -10.96 7.53
N ALA A 222 -4.57 -10.45 6.34
CA ALA A 222 -4.22 -9.04 6.16
C ALA A 222 -5.42 -8.12 6.50
N ASN A 223 -6.62 -8.44 5.99
CA ASN A 223 -7.84 -7.68 6.28
C ASN A 223 -8.15 -7.65 7.78
N SER A 224 -8.00 -8.80 8.47
CA SER A 224 -8.24 -8.90 9.90
C SER A 224 -7.27 -8.06 10.71
N VAL A 225 -5.97 -8.13 10.39
CA VAL A 225 -4.94 -7.44 11.18
C VAL A 225 -4.96 -5.94 10.91
N PHE A 226 -4.95 -5.50 9.66
CA PHE A 226 -4.89 -4.07 9.30
C PHE A 226 -6.26 -3.37 9.36
N GLY A 227 -7.33 -4.11 9.49
CA GLY A 227 -8.66 -3.56 9.76
C GLY A 227 -8.85 -3.16 11.22
N TYR A 228 -10.03 -2.61 11.51
CA TYR A 228 -10.49 -2.33 12.86
C TYR A 228 -11.70 -3.19 13.20
N SER A 229 -11.68 -3.78 14.39
CA SER A 229 -12.78 -4.54 14.96
C SER A 229 -13.88 -3.63 15.53
N SER A 230 -15.09 -4.18 15.71
CA SER A 230 -16.17 -3.46 16.38
C SER A 230 -15.77 -2.98 17.79
N SER A 231 -14.97 -3.77 18.52
CA SER A 231 -14.48 -3.37 19.84
C SER A 231 -13.53 -2.17 19.80
N GLU A 232 -12.64 -2.11 18.80
CA GLU A 232 -11.75 -0.96 18.61
C GLU A 232 -12.55 0.29 18.21
N GLU A 233 -13.58 0.13 17.39
CA GLU A 233 -14.49 1.21 17.03
C GLU A 233 -15.30 1.71 18.23
N ASP A 234 -15.86 0.81 19.05
CA ASP A 234 -16.60 1.16 20.27
C ASP A 234 -15.72 1.90 21.27
N HIS A 235 -14.47 1.44 21.45
CA HIS A 235 -13.50 2.13 22.28
C HIS A 235 -13.18 3.53 21.74
N ALA A 236 -12.97 3.67 20.43
CA ALA A 236 -12.73 4.97 19.80
C ALA A 236 -13.92 5.93 20.03
N ARG A 237 -15.16 5.46 19.92
CA ARG A 237 -16.36 6.26 20.24
C ARG A 237 -16.39 6.69 21.70
N ALA A 238 -16.01 5.80 22.64
CA ALA A 238 -15.94 6.12 24.06
C ALA A 238 -14.88 7.18 24.37
N VAL A 239 -13.70 7.11 23.73
CA VAL A 239 -12.64 8.13 23.85
C VAL A 239 -13.15 9.51 23.41
N ILE A 240 -13.79 9.60 22.24
CA ILE A 240 -14.35 10.85 21.72
C ILE A 240 -15.43 11.40 22.66
N ALA A 241 -16.33 10.55 23.15
CA ALA A 241 -17.40 10.95 24.07
C ALA A 241 -16.85 11.48 25.42
N ALA A 242 -15.86 10.79 26.01
CA ALA A 242 -15.20 11.22 27.25
C ALA A 242 -14.51 12.58 27.07
N TRP A 243 -13.84 12.79 25.95
CA TRP A 243 -13.22 14.08 25.63
C TRP A 243 -14.24 15.20 25.50
N GLN A 244 -15.30 15.03 24.72
CA GLN A 244 -16.36 16.02 24.54
C GLN A 244 -17.00 16.42 25.86
N GLN A 245 -17.19 15.47 26.77
CA GLN A 245 -17.72 15.73 28.10
C GLN A 245 -16.74 16.57 28.97
N ALA A 246 -15.44 16.28 28.87
CA ALA A 246 -14.42 17.06 29.60
C ALA A 246 -14.31 18.49 29.05
N GLU A 247 -14.31 18.63 27.72
CA GLU A 247 -14.26 19.92 27.04
C GLU A 247 -15.47 20.80 27.39
N ALA A 248 -16.69 20.25 27.44
CA ALA A 248 -17.89 20.93 27.86
C ALA A 248 -17.82 21.44 29.33
N GLN A 249 -16.95 20.83 30.13
CA GLN A 249 -16.68 21.24 31.54
C GLN A 249 -15.43 22.15 31.65
N GLY A 250 -14.86 22.59 30.53
CA GLY A 250 -13.68 23.46 30.51
C GLY A 250 -12.38 22.74 30.92
N ARG A 251 -12.34 21.41 30.86
CA ARG A 251 -11.15 20.61 31.17
C ARG A 251 -10.35 20.30 29.90
N GLY A 252 -9.03 20.37 29.98
CA GLY A 252 -8.11 20.08 28.90
C GLY A 252 -7.68 18.60 28.81
N VAL A 253 -8.22 17.76 29.70
CA VAL A 253 -7.95 16.31 29.76
C VAL A 253 -9.22 15.56 30.19
N ALA A 254 -9.37 14.33 29.71
CA ALA A 254 -10.42 13.41 30.16
C ALA A 254 -9.80 12.14 30.78
N GLU A 255 -10.62 11.32 31.37
CA GLU A 255 -10.25 9.97 31.84
C GLU A 255 -11.25 8.95 31.29
N LEU A 256 -10.75 7.83 30.80
CA LEU A 256 -11.53 6.68 30.39
C LEU A 256 -10.84 5.41 30.89
N ASP A 257 -11.53 4.59 31.68
CA ASP A 257 -11.04 3.30 32.21
C ASP A 257 -9.66 3.43 32.92
N GLY A 258 -9.44 4.53 33.67
CA GLY A 258 -8.20 4.79 34.37
C GLY A 258 -7.06 5.31 33.51
N GLN A 259 -7.30 5.59 32.23
CA GLN A 259 -6.32 6.15 31.31
C GLN A 259 -6.58 7.62 31.03
N LEU A 260 -5.51 8.40 30.97
CA LEU A 260 -5.56 9.82 30.60
C LEU A 260 -5.84 9.95 29.10
N ILE A 261 -6.87 10.74 28.76
CA ILE A 261 -7.24 11.09 27.39
C ILE A 261 -6.85 12.54 27.12
N GLU A 262 -6.07 12.73 26.07
CA GLU A 262 -5.63 14.02 25.55
C GLU A 262 -6.05 14.16 24.08
N ASN A 263 -5.91 15.33 23.51
CA ASN A 263 -6.30 15.62 22.12
C ASN A 263 -5.69 14.65 21.08
N LEU A 264 -4.47 14.18 21.29
CA LEU A 264 -3.82 13.19 20.40
C LEU A 264 -4.59 11.85 20.35
N HIS A 265 -5.19 11.43 21.46
CA HIS A 265 -5.99 10.20 21.54
C HIS A 265 -7.31 10.37 20.79
N VAL A 266 -7.90 11.58 20.83
CA VAL A 266 -9.12 11.89 20.07
C VAL A 266 -8.86 11.85 18.57
N ALA A 267 -7.79 12.48 18.11
CA ALA A 267 -7.41 12.43 16.69
C ALA A 267 -7.12 11.01 16.20
N ALA A 268 -6.57 10.14 17.05
CA ALA A 268 -6.41 8.73 16.75
C ALA A 268 -7.76 8.00 16.67
N ALA A 269 -8.67 8.25 17.63
CA ALA A 269 -10.00 7.66 17.68
C ALA A 269 -10.86 8.07 16.45
N GLU A 270 -10.84 9.35 16.08
CA GLU A 270 -11.53 9.82 14.87
C GLU A 270 -11.04 9.12 13.60
N ARG A 271 -9.74 8.85 13.53
CA ARG A 271 -9.15 8.09 12.41
C ARG A 271 -9.64 6.65 12.37
N VAL A 272 -9.75 6.00 13.53
CA VAL A 272 -10.32 4.63 13.65
C VAL A 272 -11.75 4.61 13.13
N ILE A 273 -12.59 5.55 13.56
CA ILE A 273 -13.99 5.64 13.13
C ILE A 273 -14.09 5.85 11.61
N ALA A 274 -13.37 6.85 11.08
CA ALA A 274 -13.39 7.15 9.64
C ALA A 274 -12.92 5.95 8.80
N TYR A 275 -11.91 5.21 9.28
CA TYR A 275 -11.41 4.02 8.60
C TYR A 275 -12.42 2.86 8.66
N ALA A 276 -13.01 2.59 9.83
CA ALA A 276 -14.02 1.55 9.99
C ALA A 276 -15.27 1.81 9.12
N GLU A 277 -15.67 3.07 8.97
CA GLU A 277 -16.76 3.46 8.06
C GLU A 277 -16.40 3.19 6.59
N ALA A 278 -15.18 3.55 6.17
CA ALA A 278 -14.70 3.28 4.82
C ALA A 278 -14.54 1.77 4.55
N GLN A 279 -14.09 0.99 5.55
CA GLN A 279 -13.99 -0.46 5.49
C GLN A 279 -15.37 -1.10 5.22
N ARG A 280 -16.41 -0.73 5.97
CA ARG A 280 -17.78 -1.24 5.76
C ARG A 280 -18.36 -0.90 4.37
N GLN A 281 -17.89 0.14 3.75
CA GLN A 281 -18.28 0.50 2.38
C GLN A 281 -17.51 -0.32 1.33
N SER A 282 -16.37 -0.91 1.71
CA SER A 282 -15.51 -1.70 0.81
C SER A 282 -15.82 -3.20 0.87
N ASP A 283 -16.28 -3.70 2.02
CA ASP A 283 -16.73 -5.09 2.23
C ASP A 283 -18.13 -5.28 1.66
#